data_7363da5a441be91b162a96c97e52cff0
#
_entry.id   7363da5a441be91b162a96c97e52cff0
#
_cell.length_a   1.000
_cell.length_b   1.000
_cell.length_c   1.000
_cell.angle_alpha   90.00
_cell.angle_beta   90.00
_cell.angle_gamma   90.00
#
_symmetry.space_group_name_H-M   'P 1'
#
loop_
_entity.id
_entity.type
_entity.pdbx_description
1 polymer ?
#
loop_
_entity_poly.entity_id
_entity_poly.type
_entity_poly.pdbx_seq_one_letter_code
_entity_poly.pdbx_strand_id
1 'polypeptide(L)'
;MDRHRARARRLTRSLLAATLSLGILAGCASNDSLTQQYRQGDEKGYIAGDFQVVEIPKSARGEAVVFEGVTETGEAVSSDDFLGDVLVVNFWYAACGPCIVEAPLLEQVWQKSKDEDVSFLGVNTYDQPATALSFAKDNGVTYPSVIDVVDGRVKLAFAQVTPIQATPTTLVIDRQGRVAARIIGQLASASILSTLVSDALDEDSP
;
A
#
# COMPACT_ATOMS: atom_id res chain seq x y z
N MET A 1 -61.67 5.16 -46.29
CA MET A 1 -60.39 4.43 -46.34
C MET A 1 -59.33 4.92 -45.32
N ASP A 2 -59.56 5.96 -44.53
CA ASP A 2 -58.50 6.55 -43.66
C ASP A 2 -58.42 6.02 -42.22
N ARG A 3 -59.43 5.43 -41.70
CA ARG A 3 -59.43 4.94 -40.28
C ARG A 3 -58.55 3.70 -40.04
N HIS A 4 -58.36 2.87 -41.05
CA HIS A 4 -57.49 1.67 -40.90
C HIS A 4 -56.01 2.02 -40.94
N ARG A 5 -55.60 3.04 -41.68
CA ARG A 5 -54.20 3.49 -41.73
C ARG A 5 -53.74 4.17 -40.43
N ALA A 6 -54.65 4.91 -39.75
CA ALA A 6 -54.34 5.54 -38.47
C ALA A 6 -54.19 4.54 -37.32
N ARG A 7 -54.94 3.42 -37.31
CA ARG A 7 -54.81 2.36 -36.29
C ARG A 7 -53.49 1.56 -36.47
N ALA A 8 -53.13 1.26 -37.70
CA ALA A 8 -51.86 0.56 -37.97
C ALA A 8 -50.61 1.36 -37.54
N ARG A 9 -50.60 2.68 -37.79
CA ARG A 9 -49.53 3.58 -37.37
C ARG A 9 -49.41 3.78 -35.85
N ARG A 10 -50.49 3.65 -35.09
CA ARG A 10 -50.47 3.72 -33.62
C ARG A 10 -49.95 2.42 -33.02
N LEU A 11 -50.28 1.26 -33.56
CA LEU A 11 -49.79 -0.05 -33.13
C LEU A 11 -48.31 -0.24 -33.39
N THR A 12 -47.79 0.19 -34.54
CA THR A 12 -46.35 0.16 -34.83
C THR A 12 -45.52 1.10 -33.96
N ARG A 13 -46.05 2.29 -33.60
CA ARG A 13 -45.39 3.23 -32.67
C ARG A 13 -45.36 2.69 -31.24
N SER A 14 -46.41 2.01 -30.79
CA SER A 14 -46.48 1.41 -29.45
C SER A 14 -45.55 0.21 -29.33
N LEU A 15 -45.38 -0.59 -30.38
CA LEU A 15 -44.41 -1.71 -30.41
C LEU A 15 -42.95 -1.26 -30.43
N LEU A 16 -42.63 -0.17 -31.14
CA LEU A 16 -41.28 0.39 -31.14
C LEU A 16 -40.90 1.01 -29.77
N ALA A 17 -41.86 1.62 -29.06
CA ALA A 17 -41.62 2.19 -27.74
C ALA A 17 -41.42 1.09 -26.68
N ALA A 18 -42.10 -0.04 -26.78
CA ALA A 18 -41.94 -1.18 -25.85
C ALA A 18 -40.60 -1.91 -26.02
N THR A 19 -40.06 -2.03 -27.24
CA THR A 19 -38.76 -2.63 -27.50
C THR A 19 -37.59 -1.76 -27.05
N LEU A 20 -37.74 -0.43 -27.08
CA LEU A 20 -36.69 0.50 -26.60
C LEU A 20 -36.59 0.53 -25.07
N SER A 21 -37.70 0.29 -24.34
CA SER A 21 -37.74 0.27 -22.88
C SER A 21 -37.12 -1.02 -22.28
N LEU A 22 -37.07 -2.13 -23.01
CA LEU A 22 -36.49 -3.38 -22.56
C LEU A 22 -34.97 -3.41 -22.68
N GLY A 23 -34.37 -2.55 -23.53
CA GLY A 23 -32.93 -2.46 -23.73
C GLY A 23 -32.16 -1.74 -22.60
N ILE A 24 -32.84 -0.97 -21.75
CA ILE A 24 -32.20 -0.14 -20.71
C ILE A 24 -32.00 -0.91 -19.40
N LEU A 25 -32.66 -2.04 -19.18
CA LEU A 25 -32.51 -2.87 -17.97
C LEU A 25 -31.39 -3.91 -18.04
N ALA A 26 -30.72 -4.08 -19.18
CA ALA A 26 -29.63 -5.05 -19.35
C ALA A 26 -28.24 -4.48 -18.99
N GLY A 27 -28.16 -3.23 -18.55
CA GLY A 27 -26.88 -2.52 -18.32
C GLY A 27 -26.23 -2.68 -16.94
N CYS A 28 -26.78 -3.46 -16.01
CA CYS A 28 -26.25 -3.61 -14.65
C CYS A 28 -25.67 -4.99 -14.31
N ALA A 29 -25.17 -5.72 -15.30
CA ALA A 29 -24.55 -7.04 -15.09
C ALA A 29 -23.06 -7.02 -15.48
N SER A 30 -22.27 -6.14 -14.87
CA SER A 30 -20.81 -6.12 -15.12
C SER A 30 -19.98 -5.87 -13.89
N ASN A 31 -20.27 -6.57 -12.78
CA ASN A 31 -19.37 -6.65 -11.64
C ASN A 31 -19.07 -8.10 -11.23
N ASP A 32 -19.18 -9.04 -12.16
CA ASP A 32 -18.89 -10.46 -11.87
C ASP A 32 -17.41 -10.75 -11.62
N SER A 33 -16.49 -9.90 -12.12
CA SER A 33 -15.05 -10.16 -11.93
C SER A 33 -14.60 -9.97 -10.48
N LEU A 34 -15.09 -8.96 -9.78
CA LEU A 34 -14.77 -8.71 -8.37
C LEU A 34 -15.46 -9.75 -7.46
N THR A 35 -16.71 -10.10 -7.78
CA THR A 35 -17.46 -11.13 -7.02
C THR A 35 -16.88 -12.52 -7.24
N GLN A 36 -16.38 -12.81 -8.43
CA GLN A 36 -15.70 -14.08 -8.74
C GLN A 36 -14.32 -14.16 -8.08
N GLN A 37 -13.55 -13.08 -8.06
CA GLN A 37 -12.28 -12.98 -7.31
C GLN A 37 -12.49 -13.23 -5.82
N TYR A 38 -13.52 -12.62 -5.23
CA TYR A 38 -13.87 -12.83 -3.82
C TYR A 38 -14.33 -14.25 -3.50
N ARG A 39 -15.00 -14.95 -4.44
CA ARG A 39 -15.49 -16.31 -4.27
C ARG A 39 -14.43 -17.39 -4.55
N GLN A 40 -13.39 -17.09 -5.30
CA GLN A 40 -12.36 -18.06 -5.68
C GLN A 40 -11.33 -18.26 -4.60
N GLY A 41 -11.30 -17.41 -3.52
CA GLY A 41 -10.42 -17.61 -2.38
C GLY A 41 -8.95 -17.74 -2.76
N ASP A 42 -8.58 -17.15 -3.90
CA ASP A 42 -7.20 -17.18 -4.36
C ASP A 42 -6.33 -16.46 -3.30
N GLU A 43 -5.27 -17.12 -2.86
CA GLU A 43 -4.22 -16.62 -1.94
C GLU A 43 -3.47 -15.40 -2.51
N LYS A 44 -4.16 -14.54 -3.24
CA LYS A 44 -3.64 -13.32 -3.84
C LYS A 44 -4.13 -12.15 -3.04
N GLY A 45 -3.22 -11.63 -2.27
CA GLY A 45 -3.13 -10.35 -1.63
C GLY A 45 -4.39 -9.48 -1.64
N TYR A 46 -4.72 -8.96 -0.48
CA TYR A 46 -5.79 -8.00 -0.28
C TYR A 46 -5.64 -6.81 -1.25
N ILE A 47 -6.50 -6.71 -2.25
CA ILE A 47 -6.64 -5.53 -3.10
C ILE A 47 -7.67 -4.62 -2.42
N ALA A 48 -7.22 -3.64 -1.64
CA ALA A 48 -8.06 -2.49 -1.34
C ALA A 48 -8.46 -1.85 -2.66
N GLY A 49 -9.74 -1.57 -2.88
CA GLY A 49 -10.28 -1.10 -4.16
C GLY A 49 -9.77 0.25 -4.66
N ASP A 50 -8.81 0.85 -3.97
CA ASP A 50 -8.14 2.13 -4.27
C ASP A 50 -6.64 1.98 -4.60
N PHE A 51 -6.12 0.75 -4.75
CA PHE A 51 -4.71 0.46 -5.02
C PHE A 51 -3.71 0.96 -3.95
N GLN A 52 -4.19 1.31 -2.77
CA GLN A 52 -3.32 1.80 -1.70
C GLN A 52 -2.45 0.68 -1.11
N VAL A 53 -2.98 -0.54 -0.99
CA VAL A 53 -2.27 -1.71 -0.47
C VAL A 53 -2.03 -2.71 -1.60
N VAL A 54 -0.78 -3.09 -1.81
CA VAL A 54 -0.37 -4.07 -2.82
C VAL A 54 0.57 -5.07 -2.16
N GLU A 55 0.19 -6.34 -2.18
CA GLU A 55 1.07 -7.46 -1.84
C GLU A 55 1.71 -8.01 -3.11
N ILE A 56 2.99 -8.39 -3.02
CA ILE A 56 3.77 -8.88 -4.15
C ILE A 56 4.13 -10.35 -3.88
N PRO A 57 3.55 -11.30 -4.62
CA PRO A 57 3.87 -12.72 -4.48
C PRO A 57 5.37 -12.96 -4.65
N LYS A 58 5.95 -13.93 -3.91
CA LYS A 58 7.40 -14.24 -3.96
C LYS A 58 7.97 -14.35 -5.36
N SER A 59 7.23 -14.94 -6.28
CA SER A 59 7.63 -15.13 -7.69
C SER A 59 7.66 -13.85 -8.53
N ALA A 60 7.03 -12.77 -8.04
CA ALA A 60 6.92 -11.47 -8.72
C ALA A 60 7.75 -10.37 -8.05
N ARG A 61 8.41 -10.65 -6.92
CA ARG A 61 9.29 -9.70 -6.24
C ARG A 61 10.52 -9.42 -7.07
N GLY A 62 10.95 -8.15 -7.07
CA GLY A 62 12.19 -7.71 -7.70
C GLY A 62 13.44 -8.19 -6.94
N GLU A 63 14.57 -7.60 -7.30
CA GLU A 63 15.83 -7.79 -6.59
C GLU A 63 15.77 -7.21 -5.17
N ALA A 64 16.71 -7.67 -4.31
CA ALA A 64 16.90 -7.09 -2.99
C ALA A 64 17.27 -5.60 -3.10
N VAL A 65 16.69 -4.77 -2.24
CA VAL A 65 17.02 -3.34 -2.18
C VAL A 65 18.32 -3.16 -1.39
N VAL A 66 19.32 -2.59 -2.04
CA VAL A 66 20.60 -2.27 -1.41
C VAL A 66 20.68 -0.79 -1.12
N PHE A 67 20.87 -0.43 0.14
CA PHE A 67 20.98 0.97 0.56
C PHE A 67 21.99 1.13 1.72
N GLU A 68 22.48 2.35 1.86
CA GLU A 68 23.28 2.82 3.00
C GLU A 68 22.77 4.20 3.40
N GLY A 69 22.75 4.49 4.69
CA GLY A 69 22.27 5.78 5.21
C GLY A 69 22.85 6.12 6.57
N VAL A 70 22.46 7.28 7.08
CA VAL A 70 22.81 7.72 8.43
C VAL A 70 21.52 8.09 9.14
N THR A 71 21.34 7.61 10.36
CA THR A 71 20.16 7.88 11.17
C THR A 71 20.18 9.30 11.73
N GLU A 72 19.04 9.71 12.31
CA GLU A 72 18.90 11.01 13.02
C GLU A 72 19.81 11.13 14.24
N THR A 73 20.35 10.01 14.75
CA THR A 73 21.33 9.96 15.85
C THR A 73 22.77 9.96 15.37
N GLY A 74 23.00 9.87 14.04
CA GLY A 74 24.32 9.84 13.42
C GLY A 74 24.91 8.45 13.26
N GLU A 75 24.15 7.39 13.49
CA GLU A 75 24.58 6.01 13.31
C GLU A 75 24.48 5.60 11.83
N ALA A 76 25.51 4.92 11.32
CA ALA A 76 25.46 4.34 9.99
C ALA A 76 24.55 3.10 9.97
N VAL A 77 23.77 2.94 8.93
CA VAL A 77 22.87 1.82 8.71
C VAL A 77 22.91 1.40 7.24
N SER A 78 22.81 0.11 6.98
CA SER A 78 22.80 -0.49 5.65
C SER A 78 21.70 -1.55 5.51
N SER A 79 21.37 -1.91 4.28
CA SER A 79 20.45 -3.03 4.01
C SER A 79 20.91 -4.35 4.63
N ASP A 80 22.22 -4.56 4.75
CA ASP A 80 22.78 -5.80 5.28
C ASP A 80 22.49 -6.01 6.78
N ASP A 81 22.26 -4.91 7.52
CA ASP A 81 21.92 -4.94 8.94
C ASP A 81 20.54 -5.56 9.22
N PHE A 82 19.71 -5.69 8.17
CA PHE A 82 18.32 -6.19 8.25
C PHE A 82 18.12 -7.55 7.56
N LEU A 83 19.16 -8.13 6.96
CA LEU A 83 19.05 -9.44 6.31
C LEU A 83 18.68 -10.52 7.34
N GLY A 84 17.64 -11.28 7.04
CA GLY A 84 17.08 -12.29 7.95
C GLY A 84 15.85 -11.83 8.72
N ASP A 85 15.64 -10.51 8.86
CA ASP A 85 14.44 -9.91 9.44
C ASP A 85 13.44 -9.53 8.36
N VAL A 86 12.16 -9.45 8.73
CA VAL A 86 11.16 -8.69 7.98
C VAL A 86 11.35 -7.21 8.33
N LEU A 87 11.67 -6.38 7.33
CA LEU A 87 11.90 -4.95 7.55
C LEU A 87 10.71 -4.13 7.09
N VAL A 88 10.16 -3.30 7.98
CA VAL A 88 9.18 -2.26 7.62
C VAL A 88 9.90 -0.94 7.38
N VAL A 89 9.73 -0.39 6.17
CA VAL A 89 10.30 0.93 5.79
C VAL A 89 9.18 1.93 5.58
N ASN A 90 9.22 3.05 6.30
CA ASN A 90 8.24 4.14 6.16
C ASN A 90 8.90 5.43 5.67
N PHE A 91 8.45 5.93 4.51
CA PHE A 91 8.88 7.22 3.93
C PHE A 91 8.01 8.34 4.48
N TRP A 92 8.62 9.33 5.13
CA TRP A 92 7.91 10.36 5.86
C TRP A 92 8.65 11.70 5.92
N TYR A 93 7.98 12.73 6.44
CA TYR A 93 8.57 13.99 6.90
C TYR A 93 7.68 14.67 7.96
N ALA A 94 8.26 15.56 8.78
CA ALA A 94 7.59 16.06 9.99
C ALA A 94 6.33 16.91 9.73
N ALA A 95 6.31 17.70 8.65
CA ALA A 95 5.16 18.55 8.31
C ALA A 95 4.07 17.82 7.49
N CYS A 96 4.24 16.50 7.25
CA CYS A 96 3.29 15.68 6.52
C CYS A 96 2.09 15.32 7.42
N GLY A 97 0.94 15.91 7.20
CA GLY A 97 -0.27 15.64 8.00
C GLY A 97 -0.64 14.16 8.09
N PRO A 98 -0.76 13.42 6.97
CA PRO A 98 -1.00 11.97 7.01
C PRO A 98 0.06 11.17 7.77
N CYS A 99 1.36 11.58 7.72
CA CYS A 99 2.44 10.91 8.45
C CYS A 99 2.27 11.06 9.97
N ILE A 100 1.84 12.25 10.43
CA ILE A 100 1.52 12.48 11.85
C ILE A 100 0.40 11.55 12.32
N VAL A 101 -0.63 11.35 11.49
CA VAL A 101 -1.79 10.51 11.84
C VAL A 101 -1.39 9.03 11.91
N GLU A 102 -0.52 8.54 11.02
CA GLU A 102 -0.14 7.12 10.99
C GLU A 102 0.99 6.76 11.96
N ALA A 103 1.81 7.72 12.42
CA ALA A 103 2.95 7.46 13.31
C ALA A 103 2.61 6.60 14.52
N PRO A 104 1.52 6.85 15.29
CA PRO A 104 1.13 5.99 16.40
C PRO A 104 0.66 4.59 15.96
N LEU A 105 0.16 4.42 14.74
CA LEU A 105 -0.24 3.11 14.21
C LEU A 105 1.00 2.27 13.85
N LEU A 106 2.00 2.89 13.23
CA LEU A 106 3.29 2.27 12.95
C LEU A 106 4.00 1.85 14.24
N GLU A 107 4.06 2.74 15.22
CA GLU A 107 4.64 2.47 16.53
C GLU A 107 3.91 1.33 17.25
N GLN A 108 2.59 1.27 17.16
CA GLN A 108 1.80 0.16 17.73
C GLN A 108 2.21 -1.19 17.13
N VAL A 109 2.47 -1.26 15.83
CA VAL A 109 2.93 -2.51 15.17
C VAL A 109 4.35 -2.81 15.60
N TRP A 110 5.25 -1.81 15.58
CA TRP A 110 6.63 -1.96 16.04
C TRP A 110 6.71 -2.55 17.45
N GLN A 111 5.99 -1.96 18.43
CA GLN A 111 6.03 -2.44 19.81
C GLN A 111 5.51 -3.86 20.00
N LYS A 112 4.66 -4.34 19.09
CA LYS A 112 4.16 -5.73 19.12
C LYS A 112 5.15 -6.73 18.51
N SER A 113 5.93 -6.30 17.51
CA SER A 113 6.77 -7.19 16.71
C SER A 113 8.27 -7.07 16.98
N LYS A 114 8.72 -6.08 17.76
CA LYS A 114 10.15 -5.81 18.01
C LYS A 114 10.92 -6.93 18.71
N ASP A 115 10.22 -7.85 19.36
CA ASP A 115 10.82 -9.01 20.03
C ASP A 115 10.80 -10.27 19.12
N GLU A 116 10.34 -10.12 17.85
CA GLU A 116 10.36 -11.09 16.77
C GLU A 116 11.45 -10.72 15.75
N ASP A 117 11.64 -11.51 14.70
CA ASP A 117 12.58 -11.19 13.62
C ASP A 117 11.99 -10.10 12.70
N VAL A 118 11.67 -8.95 13.28
CA VAL A 118 11.09 -7.78 12.61
C VAL A 118 11.84 -6.53 12.99
N SER A 119 12.19 -5.74 11.99
CA SER A 119 12.84 -4.45 12.15
C SER A 119 12.01 -3.32 11.52
N PHE A 120 12.11 -2.11 12.05
CA PHE A 120 11.46 -0.90 11.53
C PHE A 120 12.50 0.18 11.24
N LEU A 121 12.35 0.85 10.09
CA LEU A 121 13.20 1.95 9.67
C LEU A 121 12.37 3.06 9.03
N GLY A 122 12.38 4.25 9.59
CA GLY A 122 11.91 5.44 8.92
C GLY A 122 12.92 5.91 7.86
N VAL A 123 12.44 6.53 6.80
CA VAL A 123 13.26 7.28 5.84
C VAL A 123 12.69 8.68 5.77
N ASN A 124 13.34 9.61 6.47
CA ASN A 124 12.94 11.01 6.44
C ASN A 124 13.51 11.68 5.20
N THR A 125 12.63 12.13 4.32
CA THR A 125 12.98 12.60 2.97
C THR A 125 13.10 14.11 2.87
N TYR A 126 12.88 14.86 3.98
CA TYR A 126 12.80 16.32 3.91
C TYR A 126 13.47 17.08 5.06
N ASP A 127 13.47 16.52 6.27
CA ASP A 127 13.87 17.24 7.46
C ASP A 127 15.34 16.98 7.85
N GLN A 128 15.90 17.88 8.65
CA GLN A 128 17.18 17.71 9.30
C GLN A 128 17.03 16.84 10.58
N PRO A 129 18.11 16.24 11.10
CA PRO A 129 18.08 15.32 12.26
C PRO A 129 17.32 15.88 13.47
N ALA A 130 17.53 17.15 13.84
CA ALA A 130 16.86 17.75 14.99
C ALA A 130 15.32 17.79 14.86
N THR A 131 14.81 18.02 13.64
CA THR A 131 13.37 18.02 13.36
C THR A 131 12.82 16.60 13.42
N ALA A 132 13.54 15.62 12.87
CA ALA A 132 13.16 14.21 12.92
C ALA A 132 13.09 13.70 14.37
N LEU A 133 14.10 14.03 15.21
CA LEU A 133 14.10 13.70 16.64
C LEU A 133 12.94 14.34 17.40
N SER A 134 12.62 15.61 17.10
CA SER A 134 11.47 16.29 17.72
C SER A 134 10.16 15.59 17.36
N PHE A 135 9.97 15.27 16.09
CA PHE A 135 8.80 14.53 15.61
C PHE A 135 8.67 13.16 16.30
N ALA A 136 9.75 12.37 16.35
CA ALA A 136 9.76 11.06 17.01
C ALA A 136 9.33 11.17 18.48
N LYS A 137 9.89 12.13 19.21
CA LYS A 137 9.52 12.42 20.61
C LYS A 137 8.05 12.81 20.76
N ASP A 138 7.57 13.73 19.92
CA ASP A 138 6.22 14.31 20.02
C ASP A 138 5.12 13.29 19.64
N ASN A 139 5.45 12.32 18.77
CA ASN A 139 4.54 11.27 18.29
C ASN A 139 4.80 9.89 18.91
N GLY A 140 5.77 9.78 19.84
CA GLY A 140 6.08 8.54 20.56
C GLY A 140 6.74 7.47 19.69
N VAL A 141 7.37 7.83 18.58
CA VAL A 141 8.09 6.90 17.69
C VAL A 141 9.42 6.50 18.32
N THR A 142 9.70 5.19 18.37
CA THR A 142 10.90 4.64 19.03
C THR A 142 11.84 3.90 18.10
N TYR A 143 11.44 3.59 16.86
CA TYR A 143 12.32 3.03 15.83
C TYR A 143 13.12 4.13 15.13
N PRO A 144 14.35 3.83 14.62
CA PRO A 144 15.23 4.83 14.01
C PRO A 144 14.73 5.30 12.65
N SER A 145 15.22 6.48 12.23
CA SER A 145 14.97 7.03 10.90
C SER A 145 16.26 7.47 10.22
N VAL A 146 16.48 7.02 8.98
CA VAL A 146 17.52 7.57 8.11
C VAL A 146 17.16 8.99 7.67
N ILE A 147 18.12 9.89 7.65
CA ILE A 147 18.00 11.26 7.15
C ILE A 147 18.47 11.31 5.69
N ASP A 148 17.50 11.28 4.76
CA ASP A 148 17.75 11.14 3.32
C ASP A 148 17.60 12.47 2.54
N VAL A 149 17.46 13.61 3.24
CA VAL A 149 17.21 14.92 2.65
C VAL A 149 18.38 15.46 1.81
N VAL A 150 19.62 15.00 2.07
CA VAL A 150 20.81 15.57 1.43
C VAL A 150 20.97 15.15 -0.02
N ASP A 151 20.78 13.86 -0.31
CA ASP A 151 21.03 13.29 -1.64
C ASP A 151 19.95 12.32 -2.11
N GLY A 152 19.00 11.92 -1.26
CA GLY A 152 17.86 11.09 -1.61
C GLY A 152 18.23 9.65 -2.02
N ARG A 153 19.44 9.18 -1.64
CA ARG A 153 19.97 7.89 -2.12
C ARG A 153 19.16 6.70 -1.63
N VAL A 154 18.70 6.74 -0.37
CA VAL A 154 17.92 5.65 0.19
C VAL A 154 16.56 5.58 -0.50
N LYS A 155 15.84 6.69 -0.63
CA LYS A 155 14.59 6.75 -1.40
C LYS A 155 14.78 6.30 -2.85
N LEU A 156 15.87 6.71 -3.48
CA LEU A 156 16.18 6.32 -4.88
C LEU A 156 16.40 4.82 -5.00
N ALA A 157 17.13 4.18 -4.07
CA ALA A 157 17.35 2.74 -4.07
C ALA A 157 16.01 1.97 -4.06
N PHE A 158 15.09 2.34 -3.19
CA PHE A 158 13.75 1.75 -3.16
C PHE A 158 12.92 2.08 -4.41
N ALA A 159 13.01 3.32 -4.93
CA ALA A 159 12.25 3.74 -6.10
C ALA A 159 12.64 3.00 -7.40
N GLN A 160 13.83 2.41 -7.47
CA GLN A 160 14.27 1.56 -8.58
C GLN A 160 13.53 0.22 -8.62
N VAL A 161 13.09 -0.28 -7.47
CA VAL A 161 12.42 -1.58 -7.32
C VAL A 161 10.90 -1.42 -7.24
N THR A 162 10.41 -0.39 -6.57
CA THR A 162 8.98 -0.14 -6.40
C THR A 162 8.67 1.37 -6.47
N PRO A 163 7.57 1.78 -7.12
CA PRO A 163 7.23 3.21 -7.18
C PRO A 163 6.95 3.80 -5.79
N ILE A 164 7.65 4.91 -5.45
CA ILE A 164 7.41 5.73 -4.26
C ILE A 164 6.88 7.09 -4.73
N GLN A 165 5.59 7.13 -5.04
CA GLN A 165 4.95 8.29 -5.69
C GLN A 165 4.34 9.28 -4.71
N ALA A 166 4.15 8.89 -3.47
CA ALA A 166 3.52 9.70 -2.42
C ALA A 166 4.25 9.56 -1.09
N THR A 167 4.04 10.51 -0.20
CA THR A 167 4.44 10.44 1.20
C THR A 167 3.18 10.66 2.05
N PRO A 168 2.87 9.75 3.00
CA PRO A 168 3.66 8.58 3.35
C PRO A 168 3.58 7.44 2.34
N THR A 169 4.57 6.57 2.36
CA THR A 169 4.56 5.25 1.74
C THR A 169 5.22 4.27 2.71
N THR A 170 4.58 3.15 2.99
CA THR A 170 5.13 2.08 3.83
C THR A 170 5.38 0.84 2.99
N LEU A 171 6.56 0.25 3.14
CA LEU A 171 6.95 -0.98 2.49
C LEU A 171 7.17 -2.07 3.54
N VAL A 172 6.81 -3.31 3.21
CA VAL A 172 7.22 -4.51 3.94
C VAL A 172 8.23 -5.23 3.06
N ILE A 173 9.41 -5.48 3.62
CA ILE A 173 10.55 -6.12 2.95
C ILE A 173 10.71 -7.51 3.55
N ASP A 174 10.89 -8.52 2.71
CA ASP A 174 11.09 -9.90 3.17
C ASP A 174 12.51 -10.12 3.72
N ARG A 175 12.75 -11.29 4.34
CA ARG A 175 14.02 -11.67 4.94
C ARG A 175 15.20 -11.69 3.95
N GLN A 176 14.92 -11.68 2.63
CA GLN A 176 15.91 -11.61 1.56
C GLN A 176 16.13 -10.18 1.04
N GLY A 177 15.55 -9.17 1.68
CA GLY A 177 15.68 -7.76 1.31
C GLY A 177 14.80 -7.32 0.14
N ARG A 178 13.78 -8.11 -0.28
CA ARG A 178 12.91 -7.81 -1.42
C ARG A 178 11.58 -7.21 -0.96
N VAL A 179 11.02 -6.31 -1.74
CA VAL A 179 9.71 -5.71 -1.43
C VAL A 179 8.60 -6.75 -1.53
N ALA A 180 7.99 -7.09 -0.40
CA ALA A 180 6.88 -8.03 -0.27
C ALA A 180 5.51 -7.33 -0.32
N ALA A 181 5.40 -6.13 0.27
CA ALA A 181 4.17 -5.36 0.21
C ALA A 181 4.45 -3.85 0.20
N ARG A 182 3.46 -3.08 -0.29
CA ARG A 182 3.50 -1.63 -0.35
C ARG A 182 2.16 -1.03 0.03
N ILE A 183 2.19 -0.02 0.88
CA ILE A 183 1.05 0.85 1.23
C ILE A 183 1.38 2.26 0.75
N ILE A 184 0.58 2.82 -0.16
CA ILE A 184 0.73 4.18 -0.68
C ILE A 184 -0.27 5.08 0.03
N GLY A 185 0.21 6.20 0.60
CA GLY A 185 -0.59 7.09 1.42
C GLY A 185 -0.71 6.62 2.86
N GLN A 186 -1.56 7.28 3.62
CA GLN A 186 -1.74 7.07 5.05
C GLN A 186 -2.18 5.64 5.37
N LEU A 187 -1.51 5.01 6.32
CA LEU A 187 -1.93 3.73 6.89
C LEU A 187 -3.31 3.89 7.55
N ALA A 188 -4.30 3.15 7.08
CA ALA A 188 -5.67 3.24 7.55
C ALA A 188 -5.88 2.59 8.93
N SER A 189 -5.14 1.52 9.24
CA SER A 189 -5.16 0.86 10.56
C SER A 189 -3.90 0.04 10.79
N ALA A 190 -3.52 -0.12 12.05
CA ALA A 190 -2.39 -0.97 12.45
C ALA A 190 -2.60 -2.45 12.07
N SER A 191 -3.85 -2.92 11.99
CA SER A 191 -4.16 -4.31 11.63
C SER A 191 -3.72 -4.66 10.19
N ILE A 192 -3.85 -3.73 9.25
CA ILE A 192 -3.41 -3.94 7.86
C ILE A 192 -1.90 -4.22 7.85
N LEU A 193 -1.10 -3.36 8.47
CA LEU A 193 0.35 -3.54 8.51
C LEU A 193 0.74 -4.78 9.31
N SER A 194 0.07 -5.06 10.45
CA SER A 194 0.34 -6.28 11.23
C SER A 194 0.10 -7.55 10.43
N THR A 195 -0.94 -7.59 9.59
CA THR A 195 -1.21 -8.73 8.71
C THR A 195 -0.07 -8.89 7.68
N LEU A 196 0.31 -7.83 6.98
CA LEU A 196 1.39 -7.87 5.99
C LEU A 196 2.74 -8.30 6.59
N VAL A 197 3.03 -7.87 7.82
CA VAL A 197 4.24 -8.29 8.56
C VAL A 197 4.15 -9.76 8.94
N SER A 198 3.01 -10.22 9.48
CA SER A 198 2.79 -11.63 9.83
C SER A 198 2.90 -12.54 8.61
N ASP A 199 2.28 -12.16 7.48
CA ASP A 199 2.34 -12.95 6.25
C ASP A 199 3.79 -13.07 5.74
N ALA A 200 4.57 -11.98 5.80
CA ALA A 200 5.99 -12.00 5.42
C ALA A 200 6.86 -12.85 6.37
N LEU A 201 6.54 -12.88 7.67
CA LEU A 201 7.21 -13.74 8.66
C LEU A 201 6.93 -15.24 8.41
N ASP A 202 5.66 -15.55 8.11
CA ASP A 202 5.19 -16.94 7.95
C ASP A 202 5.67 -17.57 6.65
N GLU A 203 6.07 -16.78 5.66
CA GLU A 203 6.50 -17.25 4.33
C GLU A 203 7.71 -18.19 4.35
N ASP A 204 8.61 -18.06 5.32
CA ASP A 204 9.85 -18.83 5.44
C ASP A 204 9.85 -19.76 6.68
N SER A 205 8.68 -19.88 7.34
CA SER A 205 8.49 -20.87 8.40
C SER A 205 8.44 -22.27 7.79
N PRO A 206 9.18 -23.25 8.34
CA PRO A 206 9.29 -24.61 7.80
C PRO A 206 7.97 -25.40 7.85
#